data_b81e8c410a940111515dd3dd9a96e4c6
#
_entry.id   b81e8c410a940111515dd3dd9a96e4c6
#
_cell.length_a   1.000
_cell.length_b   1.000
_cell.length_c   1.000
_cell.angle_alpha   90.00
_cell.angle_beta   90.00
_cell.angle_gamma   90.00
#
_symmetry.space_group_name_H-M   'P 1'
#
loop_
_entity.id
_entity.type
_entity.pdbx_description
1 polymer ?
#
loop_
_entity_poly.entity_id
_entity_poly.type
_entity_poly.pdbx_seq_one_letter_code
_entity_poly.pdbx_strand_id
1 'polypeptide(L)'
;MRLAIRHISRYQFDDQATHALQRLRLRPQSGPGQTVRAWQVTIEGVEPALSYTDGLGNRIDLVRHDRGAKNEIVVVAAGVVETQDRAGILGNPEGYAPPWIFERETELTKAGDTVRELTQALPIEPHSLDALHWLMTEVHGRIAYAPNLADAPVDAETALQSGEGTSRDHAHAFIAAARALKVPARYISGYVLADSAMQRIADAKQSAAGDEPEEALALQSGDGMQQALGASHAAQSQGLPQAALGAQPQAAALMQQPAGHAWAEAYVEGLGWVGFDPFMNRCPDERYVRIAVGLDYRDAQPVTGLGASAVGVEISVVQSPELV
;
A
#
# COMPACT_ATOMS: atom_id res chain seq x y z
N MET A 1 8.23 -4.06 -18.51
CA MET A 1 6.74 -4.07 -18.55
C MET A 1 6.21 -2.65 -18.58
N ARG A 2 5.04 -2.38 -19.12
CA ARG A 2 4.42 -1.05 -19.08
C ARG A 2 3.17 -1.11 -18.21
N LEU A 3 3.11 -0.28 -17.17
CA LEU A 3 2.05 -0.30 -16.16
C LEU A 3 1.29 1.02 -16.17
N ALA A 4 -0.03 0.95 -16.28
CA ALA A 4 -0.93 2.08 -16.06
C ALA A 4 -1.48 2.00 -14.63
N ILE A 5 -1.37 3.10 -13.91
CA ILE A 5 -1.69 3.17 -12.49
C ILE A 5 -2.70 4.29 -12.27
N ARG A 6 -3.68 4.03 -11.42
CA ARG A 6 -4.63 5.03 -10.92
C ARG A 6 -4.82 4.82 -9.44
N HIS A 7 -4.51 5.87 -8.66
CA HIS A 7 -4.65 5.90 -7.21
C HIS A 7 -5.58 7.07 -6.84
N ILE A 8 -6.65 6.77 -6.16
CA ILE A 8 -7.61 7.76 -5.67
C ILE A 8 -7.62 7.68 -4.15
N SER A 9 -7.39 8.83 -3.50
CA SER A 9 -7.52 8.96 -2.05
C SER A 9 -8.61 9.97 -1.73
N ARG A 10 -9.52 9.60 -0.84
CA ARG A 10 -10.64 10.44 -0.39
C ARG A 10 -10.45 10.79 1.07
N TYR A 11 -10.66 12.07 1.40
CA TYR A 11 -10.56 12.59 2.75
C TYR A 11 -11.80 13.42 3.03
N GLN A 12 -12.21 13.42 4.29
CA GLN A 12 -13.28 14.28 4.80
C GLN A 12 -12.67 15.26 5.78
N PHE A 13 -13.09 16.54 5.69
CA PHE A 13 -12.66 17.53 6.66
C PHE A 13 -13.09 17.16 8.07
N ASP A 14 -12.20 17.34 9.03
CA ASP A 14 -12.53 17.20 10.45
C ASP A 14 -13.58 18.26 10.86
N ASP A 15 -14.42 17.97 11.84
CA ASP A 15 -15.65 18.72 12.13
C ASP A 15 -15.47 20.23 12.27
N GLN A 16 -14.38 20.68 12.87
CA GLN A 16 -14.10 22.10 13.12
C GLN A 16 -13.03 22.69 12.20
N ALA A 17 -12.47 21.90 11.28
CA ALA A 17 -11.42 22.36 10.41
C ALA A 17 -11.98 23.28 9.32
N THR A 18 -11.43 24.49 9.20
CA THR A 18 -11.72 25.43 8.11
C THR A 18 -10.82 25.23 6.90
N HIS A 19 -9.72 24.56 7.11
CA HIS A 19 -8.74 24.19 6.08
C HIS A 19 -8.03 22.88 6.45
N ALA A 20 -7.50 22.22 5.45
CA ALA A 20 -6.61 21.06 5.60
C ALA A 20 -5.27 21.33 4.91
N LEU A 21 -4.20 20.82 5.48
CA LEU A 21 -2.86 20.87 4.89
C LEU A 21 -2.41 19.44 4.67
N GLN A 22 -2.08 19.09 3.42
CA GLN A 22 -1.64 17.76 3.05
C GLN A 22 -0.26 17.79 2.38
N ARG A 23 0.56 16.80 2.70
CA ARG A 23 1.82 16.50 2.05
C ARG A 23 1.65 15.21 1.25
N LEU A 24 1.82 15.30 -0.06
CA LEU A 24 1.62 14.21 -0.99
C LEU A 24 2.97 13.68 -1.47
N ARG A 25 3.18 12.37 -1.35
CA ARG A 25 4.29 11.59 -1.93
C ARG A 25 3.72 10.63 -2.97
N LEU A 26 3.09 11.18 -4.00
CA LEU A 26 2.35 10.43 -5.01
C LEU A 26 2.99 10.50 -6.40
N ARG A 27 4.23 10.99 -6.50
CA ARG A 27 4.95 11.12 -7.77
C ARG A 27 6.12 10.13 -7.83
N PRO A 28 5.99 9.01 -8.55
CA PRO A 28 7.11 8.12 -8.81
C PRO A 28 8.20 8.88 -9.57
N GLN A 29 9.43 8.48 -9.36
CA GLN A 29 10.57 9.06 -10.06
C GLN A 29 11.25 8.02 -10.93
N SER A 30 11.77 8.45 -12.07
CA SER A 30 12.61 7.59 -12.93
C SER A 30 13.93 7.27 -12.22
N GLY A 31 14.37 6.04 -12.39
CA GLY A 31 15.60 5.53 -11.77
C GLY A 31 15.87 4.09 -12.22
N PRO A 32 16.77 3.38 -11.52
CA PRO A 32 17.05 2.00 -11.86
C PRO A 32 15.79 1.13 -11.86
N GLY A 33 15.52 0.48 -12.98
CA GLY A 33 14.42 -0.45 -13.15
C GLY A 33 13.06 0.21 -13.42
N GLN A 34 12.91 1.54 -13.35
CA GLN A 34 11.66 2.21 -13.72
C GLN A 34 11.86 3.53 -14.45
N THR A 35 11.00 3.81 -15.43
CA THR A 35 10.95 5.06 -16.20
C THR A 35 9.54 5.60 -16.20
N VAL A 36 9.32 6.77 -15.65
CA VAL A 36 8.02 7.46 -15.66
C VAL A 36 7.79 8.08 -17.03
N ARG A 37 6.77 7.61 -17.76
CA ARG A 37 6.42 8.10 -19.12
C ARG A 37 5.42 9.23 -19.08
N ALA A 38 4.43 9.11 -18.24
CA ALA A 38 3.44 10.14 -17.98
C ALA A 38 2.93 10.00 -16.56
N TRP A 39 2.81 11.10 -15.83
CA TRP A 39 2.28 11.07 -14.48
C TRP A 39 1.63 12.39 -14.11
N GLN A 40 0.44 12.32 -13.57
CA GLN A 40 -0.29 13.48 -13.09
C GLN A 40 -0.84 13.23 -11.68
N VAL A 41 -0.75 14.24 -10.83
CA VAL A 41 -1.46 14.31 -9.56
C VAL A 41 -2.46 15.44 -9.69
N THR A 42 -3.75 15.11 -9.60
CA THR A 42 -4.85 16.05 -9.72
C THR A 42 -5.57 16.15 -8.38
N ILE A 43 -5.86 17.36 -7.98
CA ILE A 43 -6.57 17.67 -6.75
C ILE A 43 -7.70 18.62 -7.16
N GLU A 44 -8.95 18.28 -6.88
CA GLU A 44 -10.09 19.02 -7.37
C GLU A 44 -10.04 20.50 -6.91
N GLY A 45 -9.87 21.41 -7.89
CA GLY A 45 -9.91 22.86 -7.67
C GLY A 45 -8.70 23.46 -6.94
N VAL A 46 -7.62 22.71 -6.75
CA VAL A 46 -6.46 23.17 -5.97
C VAL A 46 -5.14 22.81 -6.66
N GLU A 47 -4.23 23.78 -6.72
CA GLU A 47 -2.84 23.56 -7.14
C GLU A 47 -1.93 23.44 -5.91
N PRO A 48 -0.85 22.66 -5.99
CA PRO A 48 0.14 22.60 -4.92
C PRO A 48 0.70 23.97 -4.58
N ALA A 49 0.67 24.34 -3.31
CA ALA A 49 1.27 25.58 -2.82
C ALA A 49 2.80 25.54 -2.97
N LEU A 50 3.40 24.37 -2.87
CA LEU A 50 4.84 24.15 -2.99
C LEU A 50 5.10 22.71 -3.46
N SER A 51 6.07 22.54 -4.36
CA SER A 51 6.61 21.23 -4.73
C SER A 51 8.12 21.23 -4.55
N TYR A 52 8.66 20.23 -3.85
CA TYR A 52 10.10 20.11 -3.57
C TYR A 52 10.54 18.65 -3.51
N THR A 53 11.84 18.42 -3.44
CA THR A 53 12.41 17.09 -3.18
C THR A 53 12.96 17.08 -1.75
N ASP A 54 12.57 16.07 -0.97
CA ASP A 54 13.02 15.92 0.41
C ASP A 54 14.45 15.33 0.51
N GLY A 55 14.98 15.24 1.74
CA GLY A 55 16.32 14.71 1.98
C GLY A 55 16.50 13.22 1.67
N LEU A 56 15.41 12.47 1.45
CA LEU A 56 15.43 11.05 1.04
C LEU A 56 15.23 10.89 -0.48
N GLY A 57 15.02 11.99 -1.20
CA GLY A 57 14.82 12.00 -2.64
C GLY A 57 13.37 11.93 -3.08
N ASN A 58 12.39 11.96 -2.16
CA ASN A 58 10.99 11.91 -2.54
C ASN A 58 10.52 13.24 -3.11
N ARG A 59 9.72 13.20 -4.18
CA ARG A 59 9.01 14.38 -4.67
C ARG A 59 7.77 14.62 -3.81
N ILE A 60 7.73 15.80 -3.21
CA ILE A 60 6.68 16.23 -2.28
C ILE A 60 5.87 17.33 -2.92
N ASP A 61 4.54 17.21 -2.89
CA ASP A 61 3.61 18.29 -3.14
C ASP A 61 2.95 18.69 -1.81
N LEU A 62 3.07 19.95 -1.41
CA LEU A 62 2.38 20.51 -0.25
C LEU A 62 1.12 21.22 -0.73
N VAL A 63 -0.03 20.81 -0.23
CA VAL A 63 -1.34 21.27 -0.67
C VAL A 63 -2.14 21.78 0.50
N ARG A 64 -2.73 22.95 0.33
CA ARG A 64 -3.71 23.52 1.25
C ARG A 64 -5.10 23.46 0.60
N HIS A 65 -6.04 22.91 1.33
CA HIS A 65 -7.46 22.89 0.97
C HIS A 65 -8.22 23.79 1.91
N ASP A 66 -9.02 24.70 1.36
CA ASP A 66 -9.98 25.46 2.13
C ASP A 66 -11.34 24.74 2.10
N ARG A 67 -12.00 24.66 3.25
CA ARG A 67 -13.29 23.98 3.38
C ARG A 67 -14.35 24.74 2.58
N GLY A 68 -14.79 24.13 1.48
CA GLY A 68 -15.85 24.64 0.62
C GLY A 68 -17.22 24.05 0.94
N ALA A 69 -18.14 24.14 -0.02
CA ALA A 69 -19.46 23.52 0.07
C ALA A 69 -19.38 21.97 0.12
N LYS A 70 -18.36 21.38 -0.49
CA LYS A 70 -18.05 19.95 -0.40
C LYS A 70 -17.16 19.72 0.81
N ASN A 71 -17.58 18.85 1.70
CA ASN A 71 -16.78 18.44 2.88
C ASN A 71 -15.78 17.32 2.56
N GLU A 72 -15.41 17.16 1.30
CA GLU A 72 -14.57 16.09 0.78
C GLU A 72 -13.38 16.64 0.00
N ILE A 73 -12.24 15.98 0.13
CA ILE A 73 -11.03 16.20 -0.66
C ILE A 73 -10.75 14.93 -1.44
N VAL A 74 -10.64 15.04 -2.76
CA VAL A 74 -10.28 13.92 -3.64
C VAL A 74 -8.92 14.20 -4.29
N VAL A 75 -7.97 13.30 -4.03
CA VAL A 75 -6.63 13.32 -4.65
C VAL A 75 -6.54 12.15 -5.61
N VAL A 76 -6.21 12.43 -6.86
CA VAL A 76 -6.04 11.40 -7.91
C VAL A 76 -4.62 11.46 -8.43
N ALA A 77 -3.86 10.39 -8.29
CA ALA A 77 -2.58 10.18 -8.95
C ALA A 77 -2.75 9.13 -10.04
N ALA A 78 -2.39 9.46 -11.28
CA ALA A 78 -2.52 8.53 -12.40
C ALA A 78 -1.40 8.72 -13.41
N GLY A 79 -1.02 7.63 -14.07
CA GLY A 79 0.00 7.69 -15.10
C GLY A 79 0.47 6.34 -15.59
N VAL A 80 1.56 6.39 -16.35
CA VAL A 80 2.19 5.23 -16.99
C VAL A 80 3.66 5.18 -16.61
N VAL A 81 4.10 4.03 -16.14
CA VAL A 81 5.49 3.75 -15.79
C VAL A 81 5.94 2.51 -16.57
N GLU A 82 7.10 2.61 -17.19
CA GLU A 82 7.80 1.45 -17.75
C GLU A 82 8.76 0.90 -16.73
N THR A 83 8.70 -0.41 -16.55
CA THR A 83 9.51 -1.15 -15.58
C THR A 83 10.31 -2.24 -16.26
N GLN A 84 11.45 -2.59 -15.66
CA GLN A 84 12.34 -3.65 -16.12
C GLN A 84 12.71 -4.52 -14.93
N ASP A 85 12.67 -5.84 -15.12
CA ASP A 85 13.21 -6.76 -14.13
C ASP A 85 14.74 -6.58 -14.03
N ARG A 86 15.20 -6.40 -12.80
CA ARG A 86 16.60 -6.28 -12.45
C ARG A 86 16.96 -7.24 -11.30
N ALA A 87 16.14 -8.26 -11.07
CA ALA A 87 16.26 -9.15 -9.92
C ALA A 87 16.36 -8.42 -8.57
N GLY A 88 15.62 -7.32 -8.42
CA GLY A 88 15.64 -6.47 -7.25
C GLY A 88 16.86 -5.54 -7.13
N ILE A 89 17.87 -5.60 -8.00
CA ILE A 89 19.12 -4.82 -7.88
C ILE A 89 18.90 -3.40 -8.43
N LEU A 90 19.02 -2.41 -7.54
CA LEU A 90 18.98 -1.00 -7.90
C LEU A 90 20.39 -0.40 -8.06
N GLY A 91 21.41 -1.02 -7.46
CA GLY A 91 22.76 -0.50 -7.48
C GLY A 91 22.96 0.66 -6.51
N ASN A 92 23.89 1.55 -6.87
CA ASN A 92 24.19 2.78 -6.15
C ASN A 92 23.69 3.99 -6.95
N PRO A 93 22.36 4.24 -7.00
CA PRO A 93 21.88 5.46 -7.63
C PRO A 93 22.42 6.66 -6.85
N GLU A 94 22.85 7.69 -7.55
CA GLU A 94 23.17 8.96 -6.93
C GLU A 94 21.97 9.40 -6.11
N GLY A 95 22.14 9.50 -4.80
CA GLY A 95 21.03 9.66 -3.85
C GLY A 95 21.28 10.82 -2.89
N TYR A 96 20.18 11.30 -2.32
CA TYR A 96 20.18 12.41 -1.39
C TYR A 96 20.69 12.02 0.00
N ALA A 97 20.51 10.76 0.39
CA ALA A 97 20.87 10.27 1.72
C ALA A 97 21.91 9.13 1.61
N PRO A 98 23.04 9.21 2.32
CA PRO A 98 24.03 8.14 2.35
C PRO A 98 23.48 6.90 3.09
N PRO A 99 23.97 5.68 2.77
CA PRO A 99 23.43 4.43 3.32
C PRO A 99 23.34 4.38 4.85
N TRP A 100 24.33 4.93 5.56
CA TRP A 100 24.37 4.88 7.04
C TRP A 100 23.20 5.58 7.73
N ILE A 101 22.49 6.53 7.05
CA ILE A 101 21.26 7.13 7.60
C ILE A 101 20.19 6.06 7.83
N PHE A 102 20.16 5.04 6.99
CA PHE A 102 19.20 3.96 7.02
C PHE A 102 19.56 2.83 8.00
N GLU A 103 20.60 2.98 8.80
CA GLU A 103 20.88 2.15 9.98
C GLU A 103 20.11 2.64 11.22
N ARG A 104 19.49 3.84 11.16
CA ARG A 104 18.77 4.42 12.29
C ARG A 104 17.48 3.65 12.55
N GLU A 105 17.30 3.25 13.80
CA GLU A 105 16.02 2.74 14.29
C GLU A 105 14.97 3.87 14.35
N THR A 106 13.72 3.49 14.16
CA THR A 106 12.54 4.34 14.40
C THR A 106 11.61 3.61 15.37
N GLU A 107 10.57 4.26 15.84
CA GLU A 107 9.56 3.61 16.69
C GLU A 107 8.94 2.36 16.03
N LEU A 108 8.76 2.38 14.69
CA LEU A 108 8.17 1.27 13.95
C LEU A 108 9.17 0.17 13.57
N THR A 109 10.48 0.46 13.64
CA THR A 109 11.56 -0.47 13.24
C THR A 109 12.60 -0.68 14.33
N LYS A 110 12.24 -0.44 15.58
CA LYS A 110 13.10 -0.71 16.74
C LYS A 110 13.18 -2.22 16.99
N ALA A 111 14.40 -2.71 17.18
CA ALA A 111 14.62 -4.10 17.51
C ALA A 111 14.29 -4.38 18.98
N GLY A 112 13.21 -5.13 19.22
CA GLY A 112 12.89 -5.74 20.51
C GLY A 112 13.51 -7.14 20.67
N ASP A 113 13.00 -7.92 21.59
CA ASP A 113 13.58 -9.24 21.90
C ASP A 113 13.30 -10.26 20.78
N THR A 114 12.09 -10.25 20.18
CA THR A 114 11.73 -11.15 19.10
C THR A 114 12.56 -10.89 17.83
N VAL A 115 12.80 -9.61 17.51
CA VAL A 115 13.69 -9.23 16.41
C VAL A 115 15.12 -9.68 16.69
N ARG A 116 15.63 -9.55 17.92
CA ARG A 116 16.98 -10.02 18.29
C ARG A 116 17.09 -11.52 18.23
N GLU A 117 16.10 -12.27 18.71
CA GLU A 117 16.05 -13.73 18.59
C GLU A 117 16.09 -14.16 17.11
N LEU A 118 15.32 -13.50 16.25
CA LEU A 118 15.36 -13.74 14.80
C LEU A 118 16.76 -13.54 14.24
N THR A 119 17.43 -12.45 14.58
CA THR A 119 18.79 -12.17 14.08
C THR A 119 19.87 -13.09 14.67
N GLN A 120 19.73 -13.55 15.91
CA GLN A 120 20.63 -14.53 16.52
C GLN A 120 20.50 -15.93 15.91
N ALA A 121 19.34 -16.25 15.35
CA ALA A 121 19.10 -17.53 14.67
C ALA A 121 19.69 -17.56 13.24
N LEU A 122 20.25 -16.46 12.74
CA LEU A 122 20.85 -16.36 11.40
C LEU A 122 22.02 -17.35 11.26
N PRO A 123 21.95 -18.29 10.30
CA PRO A 123 22.97 -19.33 10.16
C PRO A 123 24.14 -18.94 9.24
N ILE A 124 24.16 -17.69 8.75
CA ILE A 124 25.03 -17.21 7.65
C ILE A 124 25.64 -15.87 8.06
N GLU A 125 26.71 -15.45 7.37
CA GLU A 125 27.34 -14.13 7.57
C GLU A 125 26.34 -12.98 7.35
N PRO A 126 26.15 -12.08 8.34
CA PRO A 126 25.03 -11.11 8.39
C PRO A 126 24.95 -10.15 7.19
N HIS A 127 26.09 -9.76 6.59
CA HIS A 127 26.14 -8.78 5.51
C HIS A 127 26.06 -9.39 4.12
N SER A 128 25.82 -10.70 4.02
CA SER A 128 25.68 -11.40 2.74
C SER A 128 24.27 -11.22 2.14
N LEU A 129 24.17 -11.34 0.82
CA LEU A 129 22.90 -11.35 0.12
C LEU A 129 22.03 -12.54 0.59
N ASP A 130 22.65 -13.70 0.85
CA ASP A 130 21.98 -14.91 1.32
C ASP A 130 21.36 -14.71 2.71
N ALA A 131 22.02 -13.94 3.59
CA ALA A 131 21.47 -13.59 4.90
C ALA A 131 20.17 -12.76 4.79
N LEU A 132 20.13 -11.83 3.86
CA LEU A 132 18.94 -11.00 3.61
C LEU A 132 17.82 -11.82 2.97
N HIS A 133 18.10 -12.74 2.09
CA HIS A 133 17.11 -13.68 1.57
C HIS A 133 16.58 -14.60 2.66
N TRP A 134 17.43 -15.08 3.54
CA TRP A 134 17.00 -15.85 4.70
C TRP A 134 16.08 -15.04 5.61
N LEU A 135 16.45 -13.80 5.95
CA LEU A 135 15.60 -12.90 6.72
C LEU A 135 14.25 -12.66 6.06
N MET A 136 14.23 -12.46 4.75
CA MET A 136 12.99 -12.27 3.99
C MET A 136 12.07 -13.50 4.15
N THR A 137 12.62 -14.71 4.02
CA THR A 137 11.87 -15.96 4.15
C THR A 137 11.36 -16.18 5.58
N GLU A 138 12.17 -15.89 6.59
CA GLU A 138 11.79 -16.01 8.00
C GLU A 138 10.67 -15.03 8.39
N VAL A 139 10.77 -13.78 7.95
CA VAL A 139 9.72 -12.78 8.19
C VAL A 139 8.42 -13.18 7.50
N HIS A 140 8.51 -13.66 6.24
CA HIS A 140 7.36 -14.19 5.51
C HIS A 140 6.65 -15.31 6.24
N GLY A 141 7.43 -16.26 6.79
CA GLY A 141 6.90 -17.43 7.50
C GLY A 141 6.32 -17.13 8.87
N ARG A 142 6.74 -16.04 9.51
CA ARG A 142 6.31 -15.66 10.88
C ARG A 142 5.11 -14.74 10.92
N ILE A 143 4.84 -13.98 9.87
CA ILE A 143 3.74 -13.00 9.82
C ILE A 143 2.72 -13.43 8.78
N ALA A 144 1.52 -13.80 9.24
CA ALA A 144 0.40 -14.05 8.35
C ALA A 144 -0.26 -12.74 7.92
N TYR A 145 -0.78 -12.69 6.70
CA TYR A 145 -1.48 -11.48 6.24
C TYR A 145 -2.79 -11.25 6.99
N ALA A 146 -3.02 -10.08 7.55
CA ALA A 146 -4.25 -9.66 8.23
C ALA A 146 -4.73 -8.29 7.71
N PRO A 147 -5.67 -8.25 6.74
CA PRO A 147 -6.13 -7.01 6.10
C PRO A 147 -6.81 -6.03 7.06
N ASN A 148 -7.40 -6.52 8.15
CA ASN A 148 -8.11 -5.71 9.13
C ASN A 148 -7.19 -4.82 9.98
N LEU A 149 -5.87 -5.04 9.92
CA LEU A 149 -4.85 -4.22 10.61
C LEU A 149 -4.35 -3.04 9.74
N ALA A 150 -5.00 -2.77 8.60
CA ALA A 150 -4.53 -1.78 7.64
C ALA A 150 -4.61 -0.30 8.12
N ASP A 151 -5.40 0.00 9.15
CA ASP A 151 -5.71 1.38 9.53
C ASP A 151 -4.59 2.07 10.33
N ALA A 152 -3.81 1.33 11.13
CA ALA A 152 -2.70 1.88 11.89
C ALA A 152 -1.40 1.10 11.61
N PRO A 153 -0.24 1.78 11.53
CA PRO A 153 1.03 1.10 11.41
C PRO A 153 1.35 0.36 12.73
N VAL A 154 1.75 -0.90 12.59
CA VAL A 154 2.23 -1.74 13.70
C VAL A 154 3.76 -1.75 13.67
N ASP A 155 4.40 -1.73 14.83
CA ASP A 155 5.86 -1.84 14.92
C ASP A 155 6.33 -3.29 14.65
N ALA A 156 7.61 -3.43 14.30
CA ALA A 156 8.22 -4.70 13.91
C ALA A 156 8.12 -5.78 14.99
N GLU A 157 8.30 -5.40 16.26
CA GLU A 157 8.26 -6.32 17.39
C GLU A 157 6.85 -6.87 17.60
N THR A 158 5.86 -5.98 17.62
CA THR A 158 4.45 -6.34 17.75
C THR A 158 3.97 -7.23 16.61
N ALA A 159 4.35 -6.93 15.36
CA ALA A 159 3.98 -7.72 14.20
C ALA A 159 4.56 -9.16 14.27
N LEU A 160 5.81 -9.31 14.69
CA LEU A 160 6.45 -10.61 14.88
C LEU A 160 5.87 -11.40 16.06
N GLN A 161 5.48 -10.73 17.15
CA GLN A 161 4.87 -11.35 18.32
C GLN A 161 3.43 -11.80 18.04
N SER A 162 2.63 -10.97 17.36
CA SER A 162 1.26 -11.32 17.02
C SER A 162 1.17 -12.37 15.90
N GLY A 163 2.20 -12.45 15.06
CA GLY A 163 2.21 -13.31 13.88
C GLY A 163 1.24 -12.87 12.78
N GLU A 164 0.75 -11.64 12.84
CA GLU A 164 -0.22 -11.08 11.87
C GLU A 164 0.18 -9.68 11.43
N GLY A 165 -0.05 -9.34 10.14
CA GLY A 165 0.29 -8.03 9.61
C GLY A 165 -0.03 -7.86 8.14
N THR A 166 0.23 -6.65 7.65
CA THR A 166 0.13 -6.26 6.25
C THR A 166 1.52 -6.23 5.59
N SER A 167 1.61 -5.87 4.33
CA SER A 167 2.91 -5.67 3.65
C SER A 167 3.79 -4.63 4.35
N ARG A 168 3.19 -3.62 5.01
CA ARG A 168 3.90 -2.61 5.81
C ARG A 168 4.64 -3.24 6.99
N ASP A 169 3.95 -4.09 7.70
CA ASP A 169 4.43 -4.70 8.94
C ASP A 169 5.52 -5.74 8.64
N HIS A 170 5.39 -6.50 7.54
CA HIS A 170 6.45 -7.35 7.01
C HIS A 170 7.70 -6.54 6.66
N ALA A 171 7.54 -5.39 5.98
CA ALA A 171 8.65 -4.51 5.64
C ALA A 171 9.34 -3.95 6.90
N HIS A 172 8.56 -3.52 7.92
CA HIS A 172 9.11 -3.05 9.19
C HIS A 172 9.91 -4.15 9.92
N ALA A 173 9.37 -5.38 9.97
CA ALA A 173 10.06 -6.52 10.61
C ALA A 173 11.40 -6.84 9.92
N PHE A 174 11.42 -6.87 8.59
CA PHE A 174 12.65 -7.07 7.83
C PHE A 174 13.67 -5.93 8.07
N ILE A 175 13.22 -4.68 8.02
CA ILE A 175 14.08 -3.50 8.22
C ILE A 175 14.66 -3.49 9.64
N ALA A 176 13.87 -3.80 10.65
CA ALA A 176 14.32 -3.88 12.03
C ALA A 176 15.41 -4.95 12.20
N ALA A 177 15.20 -6.15 11.61
CA ALA A 177 16.18 -7.23 11.65
C ALA A 177 17.46 -6.88 10.88
N ALA A 178 17.36 -6.30 9.68
CA ALA A 178 18.52 -5.87 8.90
C ALA A 178 19.35 -4.81 9.66
N ARG A 179 18.70 -3.81 10.26
CA ARG A 179 19.37 -2.77 11.06
C ARG A 179 20.00 -3.31 12.34
N ALA A 180 19.38 -4.28 12.99
CA ALA A 180 19.97 -4.95 14.15
C ALA A 180 21.28 -5.67 13.78
N LEU A 181 21.40 -6.14 12.55
CA LEU A 181 22.61 -6.70 11.95
C LEU A 181 23.57 -5.63 11.37
N LYS A 182 23.28 -4.33 11.56
CA LYS A 182 24.07 -3.22 11.01
C LYS A 182 24.07 -3.17 9.47
N VAL A 183 23.02 -3.67 8.84
CA VAL A 183 22.78 -3.53 7.42
C VAL A 183 21.85 -2.34 7.21
N PRO A 184 22.27 -1.30 6.44
CA PRO A 184 21.39 -0.20 6.10
C PRO A 184 20.17 -0.71 5.35
N ALA A 185 18.96 -0.40 5.85
CA ALA A 185 17.72 -0.83 5.22
C ALA A 185 16.69 0.29 5.25
N ARG A 186 15.89 0.41 4.19
CA ARG A 186 14.92 1.48 4.01
C ARG A 186 13.56 0.95 3.57
N TYR A 187 12.55 1.68 3.95
CA TYR A 187 11.16 1.39 3.64
C TYR A 187 10.77 1.98 2.30
N ILE A 188 10.03 1.23 1.50
CA ILE A 188 9.50 1.67 0.21
C ILE A 188 7.99 1.55 0.23
N SER A 189 7.31 2.64 -0.15
CA SER A 189 5.91 2.58 -0.56
C SER A 189 5.81 2.60 -2.08
N GLY A 190 4.86 1.85 -2.61
CA GLY A 190 4.71 1.75 -4.04
C GLY A 190 3.43 1.05 -4.47
N TYR A 191 3.44 0.62 -5.71
CA TYR A 191 2.38 -0.15 -6.34
C TYR A 191 2.93 -1.48 -6.85
N VAL A 192 2.07 -2.49 -6.90
CA VAL A 192 2.41 -3.77 -7.50
C VAL A 192 1.26 -4.24 -8.40
N LEU A 193 1.60 -4.74 -9.59
CA LEU A 193 0.64 -5.45 -10.42
C LEU A 193 0.36 -6.82 -9.79
N ALA A 194 -0.89 -7.02 -9.34
CA ALA A 194 -1.29 -8.28 -8.72
C ALA A 194 -1.11 -9.46 -9.69
N ASP A 195 -0.51 -10.51 -9.20
CA ASP A 195 -0.41 -11.79 -9.90
C ASP A 195 -1.34 -12.84 -9.27
N SER A 196 -1.36 -14.04 -9.86
CA SER A 196 -2.17 -15.15 -9.37
C SER A 196 -1.81 -15.60 -7.93
N ALA A 197 -0.62 -15.28 -7.41
CA ALA A 197 -0.25 -15.58 -6.05
C ALA A 197 -0.89 -14.59 -5.06
N MET A 198 -0.84 -13.29 -5.38
CA MET A 198 -1.55 -12.25 -4.62
C MET A 198 -3.06 -12.50 -4.63
N GLN A 199 -3.59 -12.91 -5.79
CA GLN A 199 -4.99 -13.30 -5.94
C GLN A 199 -5.37 -14.41 -4.98
N ARG A 200 -4.60 -15.51 -4.93
CA ARG A 200 -4.87 -16.64 -4.02
C ARG A 200 -4.81 -16.24 -2.54
N ILE A 201 -3.90 -15.34 -2.16
CA ILE A 201 -3.82 -14.82 -0.78
C ILE A 201 -5.09 -14.05 -0.42
N ALA A 202 -5.61 -13.25 -1.34
CA ALA A 202 -6.86 -12.50 -1.15
C ALA A 202 -8.09 -13.43 -1.10
N ASP A 203 -8.17 -14.40 -2.02
CA ASP A 203 -9.29 -15.34 -2.14
C ASP A 203 -9.37 -16.32 -0.95
N ALA A 204 -8.23 -16.82 -0.45
CA ALA A 204 -8.18 -17.72 0.70
C ALA A 204 -8.75 -17.10 1.99
N LYS A 205 -8.70 -15.77 2.11
CA LYS A 205 -9.24 -15.05 3.28
C LYS A 205 -10.71 -14.68 3.15
N GLN A 206 -11.19 -14.46 1.93
CA GLN A 206 -12.62 -14.27 1.70
C GLN A 206 -13.41 -15.53 2.07
N SER A 207 -12.82 -16.72 1.86
CA SER A 207 -13.38 -18.00 2.30
C SER A 207 -13.35 -18.17 3.83
N ALA A 208 -12.30 -17.73 4.50
CA ALA A 208 -12.17 -17.85 5.96
C ALA A 208 -13.06 -16.86 6.72
N ALA A 209 -13.37 -15.70 6.14
CA ALA A 209 -14.29 -14.71 6.72
C ALA A 209 -15.76 -15.04 6.51
N GLY A 210 -16.09 -15.99 5.60
CA GLY A 210 -17.46 -16.47 5.32
C GLY A 210 -17.93 -17.62 6.18
N ASP A 211 -17.10 -18.18 7.05
CA ASP A 211 -17.39 -19.36 7.87
C ASP A 211 -17.58 -19.03 9.38
N GLU A 212 -17.99 -17.80 9.71
CA GLU A 212 -18.56 -17.57 11.04
C GLU A 212 -19.99 -18.12 11.08
N PRO A 213 -20.31 -19.07 11.98
CA PRO A 213 -21.65 -19.61 12.07
C PRO A 213 -22.60 -18.52 12.55
N GLU A 214 -23.59 -18.21 11.72
CA GLU A 214 -24.77 -17.38 12.03
C GLU A 214 -25.70 -18.09 13.04
N GLU A 215 -25.18 -18.48 14.21
CA GLU A 215 -25.90 -19.21 15.24
C GLU A 215 -25.64 -18.65 16.65
N ALA A 216 -25.93 -17.34 16.84
CA ALA A 216 -26.04 -16.79 18.21
C ALA A 216 -26.90 -15.52 18.33
N LEU A 217 -28.01 -15.39 17.56
CA LEU A 217 -28.98 -14.32 17.85
C LEU A 217 -30.46 -14.72 17.55
N ALA A 218 -30.86 -15.91 17.95
CA ALA A 218 -32.24 -16.32 17.89
C ALA A 218 -32.72 -16.89 19.23
N LEU A 219 -32.68 -16.07 20.29
CA LEU A 219 -33.43 -16.32 21.53
C LEU A 219 -33.56 -15.01 22.31
N GLN A 220 -34.56 -14.20 21.97
CA GLN A 220 -35.36 -13.38 22.90
C GLN A 220 -36.12 -12.31 22.12
N SER A 221 -37.36 -12.62 21.75
CA SER A 221 -38.52 -11.79 21.96
C SER A 221 -39.71 -12.46 21.30
N GLY A 222 -40.46 -13.14 22.12
CA GLY A 222 -41.81 -13.55 21.80
C GLY A 222 -42.78 -12.38 21.99
N ASP A 223 -43.88 -12.54 21.32
CA ASP A 223 -45.21 -11.95 21.59
C ASP A 223 -45.56 -10.61 20.92
N GLY A 224 -46.65 -10.71 20.13
CA GLY A 224 -47.58 -9.60 20.00
C GLY A 224 -48.09 -9.27 18.60
N MET A 225 -48.89 -10.15 18.02
CA MET A 225 -50.25 -9.92 17.49
C MET A 225 -50.55 -8.81 16.45
N GLN A 226 -51.06 -9.30 15.31
CA GLN A 226 -52.27 -8.92 14.56
C GLN A 226 -52.29 -7.78 13.55
N GLN A 227 -52.58 -8.22 12.30
CA GLN A 227 -53.66 -7.75 11.39
C GLN A 227 -53.58 -6.30 10.87
N ALA A 228 -53.81 -5.93 9.66
CA ALA A 228 -54.62 -6.45 8.56
C ALA A 228 -54.50 -5.54 7.32
N LEU A 229 -54.74 -6.15 6.15
CA LEU A 229 -55.46 -5.59 5.00
C LEU A 229 -54.98 -4.33 4.22
N GLY A 230 -54.86 -4.54 2.92
CA GLY A 230 -55.29 -3.55 1.97
C GLY A 230 -54.62 -3.60 0.59
N ALA A 231 -55.36 -4.11 -0.34
CA ALA A 231 -55.10 -4.38 -1.75
C ALA A 231 -54.89 -3.16 -2.66
N SER A 232 -54.25 -3.49 -3.78
CA SER A 232 -54.51 -3.00 -5.16
C SER A 232 -54.07 -1.57 -5.57
N HIS A 233 -53.26 -1.39 -6.58
CA HIS A 233 -53.71 -1.22 -7.97
C HIS A 233 -52.51 -1.22 -8.94
N ALA A 234 -52.72 -1.96 -9.99
CA ALA A 234 -51.87 -2.01 -11.18
C ALA A 234 -51.97 -0.72 -12.03
N ALA A 235 -50.92 -0.27 -12.61
CA ALA A 235 -50.95 0.47 -13.87
C ALA A 235 -49.74 0.12 -14.73
N GLN A 236 -50.03 -0.56 -15.82
CA GLN A 236 -49.14 -0.81 -16.94
C GLN A 236 -48.84 0.49 -17.68
N SER A 237 -47.58 0.73 -18.06
CA SER A 237 -47.28 1.51 -19.24
C SER A 237 -46.16 0.85 -20.01
N GLN A 238 -46.48 0.37 -21.20
CA GLN A 238 -45.63 -0.11 -22.26
C GLN A 238 -44.87 1.09 -22.88
N GLY A 239 -43.62 0.90 -23.24
CA GLY A 239 -42.85 1.91 -23.97
C GLY A 239 -41.51 1.40 -24.45
N LEU A 240 -41.49 0.86 -25.67
CA LEU A 240 -40.46 0.83 -26.75
C LEU A 240 -39.00 0.41 -26.46
N PRO A 241 -38.39 -0.36 -27.38
CA PRO A 241 -37.05 -0.90 -27.24
C PRO A 241 -36.00 0.14 -27.67
N GLN A 242 -35.06 0.43 -26.82
CA GLN A 242 -33.81 1.09 -27.20
C GLN A 242 -32.76 0.05 -27.53
N ALA A 243 -32.37 0.08 -28.78
CA ALA A 243 -31.34 -0.73 -29.39
C ALA A 243 -29.96 -0.39 -28.84
N ALA A 244 -29.19 -1.44 -28.65
CA ALA A 244 -27.73 -1.58 -28.79
C ALA A 244 -26.88 -0.32 -28.58
N LEU A 245 -26.33 -0.19 -27.37
CA LEU A 245 -25.07 0.49 -27.14
C LEU A 245 -24.17 -0.44 -26.35
N GLY A 246 -23.07 -0.78 -27.01
CA GLY A 246 -21.83 -1.34 -26.58
C GLY A 246 -21.77 -2.14 -25.28
N ALA A 247 -21.42 -3.41 -25.40
CA ALA A 247 -20.98 -4.25 -24.27
C ALA A 247 -19.96 -3.46 -23.43
N GLN A 248 -20.38 -3.04 -22.25
CA GLN A 248 -19.45 -2.63 -21.20
C GLN A 248 -18.60 -3.86 -20.88
N PRO A 249 -17.25 -3.76 -20.87
CA PRO A 249 -16.45 -4.82 -20.32
C PRO A 249 -16.93 -5.04 -18.88
N GLN A 250 -17.34 -6.27 -18.58
CA GLN A 250 -17.69 -6.70 -17.25
C GLN A 250 -16.59 -6.18 -16.32
N ALA A 251 -16.97 -5.32 -15.38
CA ALA A 251 -16.09 -4.87 -14.33
C ALA A 251 -15.56 -6.13 -13.64
N ALA A 252 -14.28 -6.47 -13.93
CA ALA A 252 -13.54 -7.38 -13.10
C ALA A 252 -13.69 -6.87 -11.69
N ALA A 253 -14.17 -7.71 -10.79
CA ALA A 253 -14.43 -7.37 -9.41
C ALA A 253 -13.22 -6.58 -8.90
N LEU A 254 -13.43 -5.30 -8.57
CA LEU A 254 -12.42 -4.44 -8.00
C LEU A 254 -12.06 -5.07 -6.67
N MET A 255 -10.95 -5.80 -6.66
CA MET A 255 -10.38 -6.24 -5.41
C MET A 255 -10.13 -5.01 -4.56
N GLN A 256 -10.63 -5.02 -3.34
CA GLN A 256 -10.16 -4.12 -2.29
C GLN A 256 -8.70 -4.52 -2.00
N GLN A 257 -7.77 -4.03 -2.82
CA GLN A 257 -6.36 -4.12 -2.51
C GLN A 257 -6.09 -3.20 -1.34
N PRO A 258 -5.28 -3.66 -0.36
CA PRO A 258 -4.81 -2.76 0.70
C PRO A 258 -4.20 -1.52 0.05
N ALA A 259 -4.43 -0.37 0.65
CA ALA A 259 -4.05 0.95 0.14
C ALA A 259 -2.54 1.07 -0.11
N GLY A 260 -2.09 0.63 -1.28
CA GLY A 260 -0.69 0.56 -1.68
C GLY A 260 0.00 -0.73 -1.20
N HIS A 261 1.19 -0.96 -1.74
CA HIS A 261 2.08 -2.06 -1.37
C HIS A 261 3.36 -1.51 -0.78
N ALA A 262 3.97 -2.27 0.12
CA ALA A 262 5.21 -1.91 0.77
C ALA A 262 6.22 -3.04 0.73
N TRP A 263 7.50 -2.67 0.64
CA TRP A 263 8.63 -3.59 0.73
C TRP A 263 9.84 -2.90 1.35
N ALA A 264 10.92 -3.62 1.49
CA ALA A 264 12.18 -3.11 1.98
C ALA A 264 13.26 -3.07 0.89
N GLU A 265 14.22 -2.19 1.04
CA GLU A 265 15.48 -2.24 0.31
C GLU A 265 16.63 -2.25 1.32
N ALA A 266 17.61 -3.14 1.14
CA ALA A 266 18.80 -3.24 1.96
C ALA A 266 20.06 -2.97 1.14
N TYR A 267 21.09 -2.39 1.78
CA TYR A 267 22.36 -2.11 1.13
C TYR A 267 23.30 -3.31 1.24
N VAL A 268 23.71 -3.82 0.10
CA VAL A 268 24.63 -4.96 -0.03
C VAL A 268 25.94 -4.46 -0.62
N GLU A 269 27.06 -4.73 0.05
CA GLU A 269 28.37 -4.35 -0.45
C GLU A 269 28.64 -4.96 -1.84
N GLY A 270 29.14 -4.16 -2.76
CA GLY A 270 29.38 -4.55 -4.15
C GLY A 270 28.14 -4.52 -5.06
N LEU A 271 26.93 -4.61 -4.53
CA LEU A 271 25.66 -4.55 -5.29
C LEU A 271 24.93 -3.22 -5.14
N GLY A 272 25.14 -2.51 -4.02
CA GLY A 272 24.35 -1.33 -3.65
C GLY A 272 22.99 -1.72 -3.07
N TRP A 273 21.95 -0.95 -3.36
CA TRP A 273 20.59 -1.21 -2.87
C TRP A 273 19.95 -2.39 -3.61
N VAL A 274 19.40 -3.31 -2.84
CA VAL A 274 18.66 -4.49 -3.32
C VAL A 274 17.30 -4.52 -2.64
N GLY A 275 16.24 -4.75 -3.42
CA GLY A 275 14.86 -4.85 -2.94
C GLY A 275 14.52 -6.24 -2.40
N PHE A 276 13.76 -6.27 -1.32
CA PHE A 276 13.23 -7.47 -0.67
C PHE A 276 11.76 -7.24 -0.31
N ASP A 277 10.88 -8.08 -0.80
CA ASP A 277 9.47 -8.08 -0.41
C ASP A 277 9.16 -9.29 0.48
N PRO A 278 9.26 -9.14 1.80
CA PRO A 278 9.00 -10.24 2.73
C PRO A 278 7.52 -10.64 2.77
N PHE A 279 6.61 -9.77 2.36
CA PHE A 279 5.20 -10.13 2.25
C PHE A 279 4.95 -11.15 1.13
N MET A 280 5.62 -11.00 -0.01
CA MET A 280 5.51 -11.89 -1.16
C MET A 280 6.62 -12.97 -1.21
N ASN A 281 7.60 -12.90 -0.29
CA ASN A 281 8.81 -13.71 -0.28
C ASN A 281 9.55 -13.71 -1.63
N ARG A 282 9.76 -12.53 -2.20
CA ARG A 282 10.46 -12.33 -3.47
C ARG A 282 11.20 -11.00 -3.54
N CYS A 283 12.17 -10.89 -4.44
CA CYS A 283 12.69 -9.59 -4.83
C CYS A 283 11.71 -8.88 -5.77
N PRO A 284 11.59 -7.54 -5.69
CA PRO A 284 10.83 -6.75 -6.65
C PRO A 284 11.32 -6.96 -8.09
N ASP A 285 10.37 -7.18 -8.98
CA ASP A 285 10.57 -7.36 -10.42
C ASP A 285 9.86 -6.25 -11.22
N GLU A 286 9.62 -6.45 -12.52
CA GLU A 286 8.97 -5.47 -13.38
C GLU A 286 7.49 -5.20 -13.04
N ARG A 287 6.89 -5.89 -12.08
CA ARG A 287 5.53 -5.64 -11.60
C ARG A 287 5.46 -4.55 -10.54
N TYR A 288 6.60 -4.10 -10.01
CA TYR A 288 6.70 -3.15 -8.92
C TYR A 288 6.98 -1.74 -9.41
N VAL A 289 6.27 -0.76 -8.86
CA VAL A 289 6.50 0.67 -9.10
C VAL A 289 6.73 1.37 -7.76
N ARG A 290 7.93 1.89 -7.58
CA ARG A 290 8.38 2.61 -6.41
C ARG A 290 7.88 4.05 -6.44
N ILE A 291 7.30 4.53 -5.33
CA ILE A 291 6.81 5.91 -5.22
C ILE A 291 7.66 6.71 -4.25
N ALA A 292 7.84 6.21 -3.02
CA ALA A 292 8.55 6.94 -1.99
C ALA A 292 9.41 6.02 -1.11
N VAL A 293 10.41 6.63 -0.50
CA VAL A 293 11.41 6.02 0.38
C VAL A 293 11.30 6.64 1.76
N GLY A 294 11.47 5.84 2.81
CA GLY A 294 11.49 6.30 4.18
C GLY A 294 12.40 5.49 5.08
N LEU A 295 12.62 5.97 6.30
CA LEU A 295 13.16 5.16 7.38
C LEU A 295 12.13 4.12 7.82
N ASP A 296 10.85 4.49 7.76
CA ASP A 296 9.69 3.65 8.02
C ASP A 296 8.48 4.13 7.20
N TYR A 297 7.31 3.56 7.47
CA TYR A 297 6.06 3.94 6.82
C TYR A 297 5.72 5.43 6.95
N ARG A 298 5.97 6.06 8.11
CA ARG A 298 5.61 7.46 8.35
C ARG A 298 6.33 8.43 7.42
N ASP A 299 7.59 8.11 7.08
CA ASP A 299 8.37 8.91 6.13
C ASP A 299 7.93 8.72 4.68
N ALA A 300 7.47 7.53 4.32
CA ALA A 300 7.09 7.15 2.95
C ALA A 300 5.58 7.08 2.72
N GLN A 301 4.76 7.46 3.69
CA GLN A 301 3.31 7.46 3.57
C GLN A 301 2.86 8.34 2.40
N PRO A 302 2.01 7.83 1.48
CA PRO A 302 1.61 8.55 0.27
C PRO A 302 0.96 9.90 0.53
N VAL A 303 0.12 10.00 1.54
CA VAL A 303 -0.52 11.25 1.96
C VAL A 303 -0.47 11.37 3.48
N THR A 304 0.06 12.48 3.96
CA THR A 304 0.05 12.87 5.37
C THR A 304 -0.51 14.27 5.51
N GLY A 305 -1.23 14.57 6.58
CA GLY A 305 -1.80 15.91 6.73
C GLY A 305 -2.53 16.13 8.04
N LEU A 306 -3.12 17.33 8.14
CA LEU A 306 -3.92 17.82 9.26
C LEU A 306 -5.23 18.41 8.72
N GLY A 307 -6.29 18.35 9.53
CA GLY A 307 -7.58 18.99 9.24
C GLY A 307 -8.50 18.19 8.32
N ALA A 308 -8.09 17.00 7.90
CA ALA A 308 -8.93 16.05 7.18
C ALA A 308 -8.48 14.61 7.45
N SER A 309 -9.45 13.72 7.61
CA SER A 309 -9.26 12.30 7.85
C SER A 309 -9.53 11.46 6.61
N ALA A 310 -8.78 10.39 6.40
CA ALA A 310 -8.96 9.48 5.27
C ALA A 310 -10.30 8.72 5.40
N VAL A 311 -11.06 8.64 4.31
CA VAL A 311 -12.34 7.89 4.26
C VAL A 311 -12.31 6.77 3.22
N GLY A 312 -11.32 6.76 2.33
CA GLY A 312 -11.16 5.67 1.38
C GLY A 312 -9.97 5.84 0.46
N VAL A 313 -9.44 4.72 0.00
CA VAL A 313 -8.37 4.65 -1.00
C VAL A 313 -8.71 3.56 -2.01
N GLU A 314 -8.60 3.89 -3.29
CA GLU A 314 -8.79 2.97 -4.41
C GLU A 314 -7.53 2.99 -5.26
N ILE A 315 -6.94 1.82 -5.52
CA ILE A 315 -5.75 1.70 -6.36
C ILE A 315 -6.00 0.66 -7.45
N SER A 316 -5.69 1.02 -8.69
CA SER A 316 -5.71 0.13 -9.84
C SER A 316 -4.35 0.15 -10.52
N VAL A 317 -3.80 -1.03 -10.75
CA VAL A 317 -2.57 -1.24 -11.52
C VAL A 317 -2.87 -2.25 -12.61
N VAL A 318 -2.68 -1.87 -13.85
CA VAL A 318 -2.93 -2.74 -15.00
C VAL A 318 -1.77 -2.70 -15.97
N GLN A 319 -1.53 -3.80 -16.64
CA GLN A 319 -0.58 -3.81 -17.75
C GLN A 319 -1.16 -3.03 -18.92
N SER A 320 -0.43 -2.02 -19.39
CA SER A 320 -0.81 -1.23 -20.56
C SER A 320 -0.18 -1.84 -21.81
N PRO A 321 -0.93 -1.93 -22.93
CA PRO A 321 -0.34 -2.38 -24.20
C PRO A 321 0.79 -1.43 -24.62
N GLU A 322 1.84 -1.98 -25.21
CA GLU A 322 2.86 -1.18 -25.86
C GLU A 322 2.20 -0.42 -27.02
N LEU A 323 2.46 0.88 -27.12
CA LEU A 323 2.13 1.63 -28.32
C LEU A 323 3.15 1.18 -29.39
N VAL A 324 2.67 0.46 -30.39
CA VAL A 324 3.42 0.09 -31.59
C VAL A 324 3.76 1.33 -32.42
#